data_2ca44fb007f7aeb5affe3b7bf26579c4
#
_entry.id   2ca44fb007f7aeb5affe3b7bf26579c4
#
_cell.length_a   1.000
_cell.length_b   1.000
_cell.length_c   1.000
_cell.angle_alpha   90.00
_cell.angle_beta   90.00
_cell.angle_gamma   90.00
#
_symmetry.space_group_name_H-M   'P 1'
#
loop_
_entity.id
_entity.type
_entity.pdbx_description
1 polymer ?
#
loop_
_entity_poly.entity_id
_entity_poly.type
_entity_poly.pdbx_seq_one_letter_code
_entity_poly.pdbx_strand_id
1 'polypeptide(L)'
;DDSQDVNIVFDGKVIVGTRAKKERAKSFNAFSSINYPYPAVIQDQKVIRYIPSIPYKEDVVFYHNMHNSVYVMKLIPGMRSDILTYIFQSYDAIVIESFGVGGLPDTIMKRFYFEMN
;
A
#
# COMPACT_ATOMS: atom_id res chain seq x y z
N ASP A 1 20.27 -18.89 0.17
CA ASP A 1 19.26 -17.98 -0.37
C ASP A 1 19.59 -16.58 0.07
N ASP A 2 19.65 -15.66 -0.89
CA ASP A 2 20.00 -14.24 -0.72
C ASP A 2 18.78 -13.33 -0.86
N SER A 3 17.57 -13.91 -0.76
CA SER A 3 16.32 -13.13 -0.80
C SER A 3 16.21 -12.23 0.42
N GLN A 4 15.86 -10.98 0.17
CA GLN A 4 15.58 -9.97 1.17
C GLN A 4 14.10 -9.56 1.04
N ASP A 5 13.57 -8.89 2.04
CA ASP A 5 12.18 -8.47 2.12
C ASP A 5 11.15 -9.60 2.17
N VAL A 6 9.91 -9.20 2.32
CA VAL A 6 8.76 -10.11 2.21
C VAL A 6 8.32 -10.18 0.75
N ASN A 7 8.39 -11.36 0.17
CA ASN A 7 8.02 -11.59 -1.22
C ASN A 7 6.89 -12.63 -1.31
N ILE A 8 6.03 -12.46 -2.29
CA ILE A 8 5.04 -13.45 -2.71
C ILE A 8 5.58 -14.15 -3.95
N VAL A 9 5.71 -15.47 -3.88
CA VAL A 9 6.09 -16.31 -5.03
C VAL A 9 4.85 -17.04 -5.50
N PHE A 10 4.39 -16.72 -6.70
CA PHE A 10 3.19 -17.31 -7.26
C PHE A 10 3.25 -17.33 -8.79
N ASP A 11 2.84 -18.47 -9.37
CA ASP A 11 2.82 -18.68 -10.82
C ASP A 11 4.16 -18.30 -11.49
N GLY A 12 5.27 -18.76 -10.91
CA GLY A 12 6.62 -18.50 -11.40
C GLY A 12 7.10 -17.05 -11.28
N LYS A 13 6.36 -16.17 -10.63
CA LYS A 13 6.70 -14.76 -10.42
C LYS A 13 7.08 -14.52 -8.97
N VAL A 14 8.11 -13.73 -8.76
CA VAL A 14 8.45 -13.17 -7.45
C VAL A 14 7.94 -11.74 -7.40
N ILE A 15 7.12 -11.43 -6.43
CA ILE A 15 6.43 -10.13 -6.29
C ILE A 15 6.78 -9.56 -4.93
N VAL A 16 7.21 -8.31 -4.87
CA VAL A 16 7.43 -7.61 -3.59
C VAL A 16 6.11 -7.55 -2.82
N GLY A 17 6.10 -8.00 -1.57
CA GLY A 17 4.88 -8.18 -0.78
C GLY A 17 4.04 -6.92 -0.66
N THR A 18 4.68 -5.76 -0.48
CA THR A 18 4.00 -4.44 -0.42
C THR A 18 3.44 -3.97 -1.78
N ARG A 19 3.80 -4.65 -2.87
CA ARG A 19 3.33 -4.35 -4.23
C ARG A 19 2.37 -5.40 -4.77
N ALA A 20 2.14 -6.47 -4.02
CA ALA A 20 1.31 -7.58 -4.46
C ALA A 20 -0.18 -7.25 -4.34
N LYS A 21 -0.92 -7.47 -5.41
CA LYS A 21 -2.38 -7.38 -5.45
C LYS A 21 -2.97 -8.71 -5.89
N LYS A 22 -3.95 -9.19 -5.14
CA LYS A 22 -4.74 -10.34 -5.57
C LYS A 22 -5.84 -9.88 -6.51
N GLU A 23 -5.74 -10.28 -7.77
CA GLU A 23 -6.69 -9.87 -8.81
C GLU A 23 -7.77 -10.92 -9.09
N ARG A 24 -7.48 -12.19 -8.81
CA ARG A 24 -8.38 -13.32 -9.08
C ARG A 24 -8.43 -14.28 -7.93
N ALA A 25 -9.62 -14.82 -7.65
CA ALA A 25 -9.83 -15.76 -6.54
C ALA A 25 -9.67 -17.23 -6.95
N LYS A 26 -9.76 -17.57 -8.23
CA LYS A 26 -9.92 -18.96 -8.71
C LYS A 26 -8.90 -19.39 -9.78
N SER A 27 -7.82 -18.66 -10.01
CA SER A 27 -6.83 -19.05 -11.02
C SER A 27 -5.42 -19.02 -10.48
N PHE A 28 -4.53 -19.83 -11.10
CA PHE A 28 -3.08 -19.82 -10.77
C PHE A 28 -2.37 -18.52 -11.11
N ASN A 29 -3.00 -17.62 -11.87
CA ASN A 29 -2.51 -16.27 -12.14
C ASN A 29 -3.27 -15.26 -11.28
N ALA A 30 -3.24 -15.46 -9.96
CA ALA A 30 -4.06 -14.73 -9.02
C ALA A 30 -3.45 -13.41 -8.53
N PHE A 31 -2.13 -13.28 -8.57
CA PHE A 31 -1.42 -12.12 -8.05
C PHE A 31 -0.69 -11.34 -9.15
N SER A 32 -0.73 -10.02 -9.06
CA SER A 32 0.04 -9.09 -9.89
C SER A 32 0.87 -8.14 -9.02
N SER A 33 1.86 -7.50 -9.63
CA SER A 33 2.64 -6.43 -9.04
C SER A 33 2.08 -5.08 -9.48
N ILE A 34 1.79 -4.19 -8.52
CA ILE A 34 1.26 -2.85 -8.81
C ILE A 34 2.43 -1.88 -9.01
N ASN A 35 2.53 -1.31 -10.21
CA ASN A 35 3.50 -0.25 -10.54
C ASN A 35 4.95 -0.58 -10.12
N TYR A 36 5.31 -1.85 -10.13
CA TYR A 36 6.66 -2.31 -9.82
C TYR A 36 6.99 -3.57 -10.61
N PRO A 37 8.19 -3.72 -11.17
CA PRO A 37 8.59 -4.91 -11.89
C PRO A 37 8.73 -6.12 -10.95
N TYR A 38 8.70 -7.31 -11.52
CA TYR A 38 9.03 -8.53 -10.77
C TYR A 38 10.53 -8.55 -10.45
N PRO A 39 10.95 -8.66 -9.18
CA PRO A 39 12.36 -8.78 -8.83
C PRO A 39 13.04 -10.00 -9.43
N ALA A 40 12.27 -11.08 -9.57
CA ALA A 40 12.74 -12.31 -10.18
C ALA A 40 11.57 -13.10 -10.79
N VAL A 41 11.88 -14.06 -11.62
CA VAL A 41 10.98 -15.11 -12.10
C VAL A 41 11.60 -16.48 -11.84
N ILE A 42 10.73 -17.50 -11.71
CA ILE A 42 11.14 -18.89 -11.62
C ILE A 42 10.77 -19.57 -12.94
N GLN A 43 11.76 -20.03 -13.64
CA GLN A 43 11.60 -20.76 -14.90
C GLN A 43 12.54 -21.97 -14.90
N ASP A 44 12.04 -23.13 -15.31
CA ASP A 44 12.80 -24.39 -15.38
C ASP A 44 13.56 -24.71 -14.07
N GLN A 45 12.89 -24.51 -12.94
CA GLN A 45 13.44 -24.69 -11.59
C GLN A 45 14.61 -23.75 -11.25
N LYS A 46 14.84 -22.70 -12.03
CA LYS A 46 15.87 -21.69 -11.79
C LYS A 46 15.24 -20.36 -11.46
N VAL A 47 15.86 -19.65 -10.52
CA VAL A 47 15.51 -18.28 -10.19
C VAL A 47 16.30 -17.34 -11.08
N ILE A 48 15.61 -16.59 -11.93
CA ILE A 48 16.19 -15.56 -12.80
C ILE A 48 15.90 -14.22 -12.14
N ARG A 49 16.94 -13.55 -11.63
CA ARG A 49 16.81 -12.25 -11.00
C ARG A 49 16.95 -11.12 -12.02
N TYR A 50 16.04 -10.16 -11.93
CA TYR A 50 16.08 -8.91 -12.71
C TYR A 50 16.53 -7.73 -11.85
N ILE A 51 16.20 -7.77 -10.54
CA ILE A 51 16.58 -6.74 -9.58
C ILE A 51 17.48 -7.37 -8.54
N PRO A 52 18.70 -6.85 -8.34
CA PRO A 52 19.58 -7.32 -7.29
C PRO A 52 18.94 -7.16 -5.91
N SER A 53 19.14 -8.15 -5.04
CA SER A 53 18.79 -8.05 -3.64
C SER A 53 19.86 -7.21 -2.93
N ILE A 54 19.44 -6.19 -2.20
CA ILE A 54 20.35 -5.34 -1.41
C ILE A 54 20.23 -5.80 0.04
N PRO A 55 21.29 -6.36 0.63
CA PRO A 55 21.24 -6.81 2.02
C PRO A 55 20.99 -5.65 2.97
N TYR A 56 20.06 -5.84 3.91
CA TYR A 56 19.91 -4.92 5.03
C TYR A 56 21.15 -5.00 5.93
N LYS A 57 21.60 -3.84 6.40
CA LYS A 57 22.73 -3.71 7.33
C LYS A 57 22.27 -3.62 8.80
N GLU A 58 20.97 -3.50 9.01
CA GLU A 58 20.38 -3.30 10.33
C GLU A 58 19.80 -4.61 10.86
N ASP A 59 19.76 -4.73 12.17
CA ASP A 59 19.14 -5.86 12.84
C ASP A 59 17.63 -5.85 12.66
N VAL A 60 17.01 -7.03 12.77
CA VAL A 60 15.56 -7.17 12.70
C VAL A 60 14.90 -6.49 13.90
N VAL A 61 14.03 -5.54 13.65
CA VAL A 61 13.26 -4.83 14.67
C VAL A 61 11.81 -5.30 14.63
N PHE A 62 11.28 -5.68 15.79
CA PHE A 62 9.89 -6.08 15.94
C PHE A 62 9.09 -4.95 16.59
N TYR A 63 8.05 -4.48 15.88
CA TYR A 63 7.07 -3.52 16.40
C TYR A 63 5.85 -4.28 16.88
N HIS A 64 5.66 -4.37 18.21
CA HIS A 64 4.58 -5.13 18.82
C HIS A 64 3.29 -4.31 19.00
N ASN A 65 3.40 -2.99 18.94
CA ASN A 65 2.27 -2.09 19.11
C ASN A 65 1.89 -1.47 17.77
N MET A 66 0.61 -1.56 17.43
CA MET A 66 0.04 -0.88 16.28
C MET A 66 -0.98 0.14 16.75
N HIS A 67 -0.83 1.39 16.32
CA HIS A 67 -1.82 2.43 16.55
C HIS A 67 -3.01 2.18 15.63
N ASN A 68 -4.19 2.03 16.19
CA ASN A 68 -5.40 1.65 15.45
C ASN A 68 -6.42 2.78 15.30
N SER A 69 -6.14 3.97 15.86
CA SER A 69 -6.99 5.16 15.72
C SER A 69 -6.71 5.88 14.40
N VAL A 70 -6.88 5.15 13.29
CA VAL A 70 -6.64 5.64 11.93
C VAL A 70 -7.91 5.50 11.11
N TYR A 71 -8.34 6.61 10.48
CA TYR A 71 -9.46 6.61 9.55
C TYR A 71 -8.98 6.55 8.10
N VAL A 72 -9.55 5.67 7.29
CA VAL A 72 -9.31 5.64 5.85
C VAL A 72 -10.46 6.35 5.15
N MET A 73 -10.20 7.55 4.63
CA MET A 73 -11.17 8.35 3.92
C MET A 73 -11.02 8.17 2.41
N LYS A 74 -11.97 7.47 1.82
CA LYS A 74 -12.06 7.36 0.37
C LYS A 74 -12.84 8.54 -0.18
N LEU A 75 -12.21 9.34 -1.03
CA LEU A 75 -12.89 10.46 -1.70
C LEU A 75 -13.86 9.95 -2.77
N ILE A 76 -15.07 10.49 -2.75
CA ILE A 76 -16.08 10.27 -3.77
C ILE A 76 -16.60 11.62 -4.29
N PRO A 77 -17.01 11.72 -5.55
CA PRO A 77 -17.61 12.94 -6.08
C PRO A 77 -18.84 13.35 -5.27
N GLY A 78 -18.95 14.63 -4.93
CA GLY A 78 -20.04 15.15 -4.13
C GLY A 78 -19.97 14.88 -2.62
N MET A 79 -18.83 14.39 -2.12
CA MET A 79 -18.62 14.17 -0.69
C MET A 79 -18.78 15.49 0.09
N ARG A 80 -19.52 15.44 1.19
CA ARG A 80 -19.69 16.59 2.09
C ARG A 80 -18.46 16.75 2.97
N SER A 81 -18.04 17.99 3.18
CA SER A 81 -16.84 18.31 3.96
C SER A 81 -17.06 18.29 5.48
N ASP A 82 -18.30 18.31 5.95
CA ASP A 82 -18.65 18.30 7.39
C ASP A 82 -18.26 16.99 8.10
N ILE A 83 -18.12 15.89 7.35
CA ILE A 83 -17.60 14.63 7.90
C ILE A 83 -16.21 14.77 8.52
N LEU A 84 -15.40 15.72 8.02
CA LEU A 84 -14.05 15.95 8.53
C LEU A 84 -14.05 16.36 9.99
N THR A 85 -15.02 17.15 10.45
CA THR A 85 -15.12 17.52 11.87
C THR A 85 -15.19 16.29 12.77
N TYR A 86 -16.05 15.33 12.41
CA TYR A 86 -16.15 14.09 13.16
C TYR A 86 -14.86 13.25 13.11
N ILE A 87 -14.24 13.16 11.93
CA ILE A 87 -13.00 12.40 11.75
C ILE A 87 -11.88 12.99 12.62
N PHE A 88 -11.68 14.31 12.57
CA PHE A 88 -10.66 14.99 13.37
C PHE A 88 -10.88 14.88 14.89
N GLN A 89 -12.14 14.79 15.33
CA GLN A 89 -12.46 14.61 16.73
C GLN A 89 -12.32 13.16 17.23
N SER A 90 -12.37 12.19 16.32
CA SER A 90 -12.50 10.78 16.67
C SER A 90 -11.27 9.95 16.37
N TYR A 91 -10.37 10.42 15.51
CA TYR A 91 -9.21 9.66 15.04
C TYR A 91 -7.92 10.49 15.14
N ASP A 92 -6.82 9.80 15.40
CA ASP A 92 -5.51 10.42 15.56
C ASP A 92 -4.77 10.59 14.22
N ALA A 93 -5.18 9.82 13.21
CA ALA A 93 -4.60 9.90 11.87
C ALA A 93 -5.63 9.65 10.79
N ILE A 94 -5.39 10.21 9.60
CA ILE A 94 -6.25 10.07 8.43
C ILE A 94 -5.39 9.65 7.25
N VAL A 95 -5.78 8.55 6.60
CA VAL A 95 -5.25 8.14 5.30
C VAL A 95 -6.28 8.51 4.23
N ILE A 96 -5.89 9.33 3.26
CA ILE A 96 -6.80 9.79 2.21
C ILE A 96 -6.55 8.99 0.92
N GLU A 97 -7.56 8.23 0.50
CA GLU A 97 -7.60 7.59 -0.82
C GLU A 97 -8.19 8.58 -1.83
N SER A 98 -7.31 9.24 -2.57
CA SER A 98 -7.66 10.23 -3.59
C SER A 98 -7.92 9.58 -4.95
N PHE A 99 -8.48 10.34 -5.90
CA PHE A 99 -8.73 9.89 -7.27
C PHE A 99 -7.90 10.70 -8.28
N GLY A 100 -7.73 10.16 -9.49
CA GLY A 100 -6.95 10.78 -10.55
C GLY A 100 -5.46 10.87 -10.22
N VAL A 101 -4.87 12.02 -10.44
CA VAL A 101 -3.45 12.31 -10.15
C VAL A 101 -3.18 12.67 -8.69
N GLY A 102 -4.18 12.57 -7.85
CA GLY A 102 -4.13 12.97 -6.44
C GLY A 102 -4.75 14.35 -6.21
N GLY A 103 -4.70 14.80 -4.95
CA GLY A 103 -5.26 16.08 -4.50
C GLY A 103 -6.62 15.93 -3.82
N LEU A 104 -7.08 17.04 -3.27
CA LEU A 104 -8.34 17.16 -2.57
C LEU A 104 -9.25 18.15 -3.31
N PRO A 105 -10.57 17.90 -3.42
CA PRO A 105 -11.52 18.92 -3.84
C PRO A 105 -11.44 20.15 -2.93
N ASP A 106 -11.62 21.35 -3.50
CA ASP A 106 -11.48 22.62 -2.77
C ASP A 106 -12.31 22.70 -1.49
N THR A 107 -13.53 22.17 -1.51
CA THR A 107 -14.41 22.15 -0.34
C THR A 107 -13.85 21.28 0.80
N ILE A 108 -13.29 20.14 0.44
CA ILE A 108 -12.64 19.22 1.38
C ILE A 108 -11.34 19.83 1.89
N MET A 109 -10.53 20.41 1.01
CA MET A 109 -9.25 21.05 1.36
C MET A 109 -9.45 22.22 2.34
N LYS A 110 -10.41 23.10 2.07
CA LYS A 110 -10.73 24.24 2.96
C LYS A 110 -11.14 23.77 4.36
N ARG A 111 -11.99 22.74 4.42
CA ARG A 111 -12.43 22.19 5.70
C ARG A 111 -11.28 21.48 6.43
N PHE A 112 -10.45 20.76 5.70
CA PHE A 112 -9.28 20.09 6.26
C PHE A 112 -8.35 21.09 6.95
N TYR A 113 -8.00 22.20 6.29
CA TYR A 113 -7.19 23.27 6.89
C TYR A 113 -7.87 23.94 8.08
N PHE A 114 -9.18 24.06 8.06
CA PHE A 114 -9.93 24.62 9.19
C PHE A 114 -9.85 23.71 10.43
N GLU A 115 -9.92 22.40 10.27
CA GLU A 115 -9.86 21.45 11.38
C GLU A 115 -8.42 21.27 11.93
N MET A 116 -7.40 21.58 11.13
CA MET A 116 -5.99 21.50 11.56
C MET A 116 -5.52 22.66 12.43
N ASN A 117 -6.24 23.79 12.45
CA ASN A 117 -5.90 24.98 13.24
C ASN A 117 -6.75 25.06 14.50
#